data_8c83efe150767f0cc143b4aa6af56ff1
#
_entry.id   8c83efe150767f0cc143b4aa6af56ff1
#
_cell.length_a   1.000
_cell.length_b   1.000
_cell.length_c   1.000
_cell.angle_alpha   90.00
_cell.angle_beta   90.00
_cell.angle_gamma   90.00
#
_symmetry.space_group_name_H-M   'P 1'
#
loop_
_entity.id
_entity.type
_entity.pdbx_description
1 polymer ?
#
loop_
_entity_poly.entity_id
_entity_poly.type
_entity_poly.pdbx_seq_one_letter_code
_entity_poly.pdbx_strand_id
1 'polypeptide(L)'
;MRTGKRRQQLSTRDLKAILEVTVKLAAPFDLMTMLGEVVAAAKEVLGADRGSVWLHDPATDELVLEVATGITPVRVRRGAGLVGACARDRRLINVPDCYADPRFDPAVDRASGYRTRCMLTLPLIDHKDVLVGVMQILNKSDGVFDADDELVAAALAGQCAVALQRVRMTAAVIEGERMRRELEMARDVQMSTLPARLPELPGYELAGSFRPAELTGGDTYDLALIDRGLLVVLGDATGHGIAPALSVTQMQAMLRVAFRLGADLDAAFREVNNRLAETLPADRFITAFIGLLDPQAHRLCFHSGGQGPILHYRAATRSCECHKPTSFPLGAMPLVRTRPAVTIDLEPGDVLLLLSDGYYEYANRGGEEFGEPRVRDLLAANHGETAAALLAGALQAIESFAGGAQQQDDMTAVVIRRAPRP
;
A
#
# COMPACT_ATOMS: atom_id res chain seq x y z
N MET A 1 28.05 2.21 -61.98
CA MET A 1 28.74 2.85 -60.86
C MET A 1 28.15 2.37 -59.57
N ARG A 2 28.83 1.47 -58.81
CA ARG A 2 28.43 1.01 -57.51
C ARG A 2 28.93 2.02 -56.46
N THR A 3 28.08 2.85 -55.93
CA THR A 3 28.38 3.67 -54.77
C THR A 3 28.49 2.76 -53.55
N GLY A 4 29.73 2.47 -53.14
CA GLY A 4 30.00 1.73 -51.91
C GLY A 4 29.51 2.53 -50.71
N LYS A 5 28.52 2.03 -49.99
CA LYS A 5 28.20 2.50 -48.64
C LYS A 5 29.44 2.26 -47.76
N ARG A 6 30.20 3.33 -47.43
CA ARG A 6 31.21 3.27 -46.38
C ARG A 6 30.51 2.73 -45.14
N ARG A 7 30.93 1.59 -44.61
CA ARG A 7 30.52 1.12 -43.28
C ARG A 7 31.01 2.17 -42.28
N GLN A 8 30.08 2.88 -41.68
CA GLN A 8 30.35 3.74 -40.51
C GLN A 8 30.93 2.83 -39.42
N GLN A 9 32.16 3.08 -39.03
CA GLN A 9 32.82 2.34 -37.94
C GLN A 9 33.29 3.34 -36.91
N LEU A 10 32.89 3.16 -35.65
CA LEU A 10 33.42 3.89 -34.52
C LEU A 10 34.95 3.75 -34.48
N SER A 11 35.66 4.84 -34.24
CA SER A 11 37.09 4.80 -34.05
C SER A 11 37.44 4.10 -32.72
N THR A 12 38.67 3.60 -32.62
CA THR A 12 39.17 3.02 -31.34
C THR A 12 39.15 4.03 -30.23
N ARG A 13 39.31 5.33 -30.52
CA ARG A 13 39.22 6.44 -29.57
C ARG A 13 37.78 6.59 -29.04
N ASP A 14 36.79 6.57 -29.95
CA ASP A 14 35.37 6.70 -29.57
C ASP A 14 34.88 5.53 -28.72
N LEU A 15 35.28 4.30 -29.08
CA LEU A 15 34.99 3.11 -28.30
C LEU A 15 35.58 3.17 -26.89
N LYS A 16 36.83 3.67 -26.77
CA LYS A 16 37.47 3.82 -25.44
C LYS A 16 36.73 4.86 -24.60
N ALA A 17 36.35 5.97 -25.20
CA ALA A 17 35.59 7.01 -24.50
C ALA A 17 34.20 6.53 -24.03
N ILE A 18 33.47 5.79 -24.90
CA ILE A 18 32.18 5.18 -24.51
C ILE A 18 32.36 4.20 -23.34
N LEU A 19 33.42 3.39 -23.35
CA LEU A 19 33.74 2.44 -22.27
C LEU A 19 34.08 3.17 -20.96
N GLU A 20 34.88 4.24 -21.01
CA GLU A 20 35.22 5.06 -19.84
C GLU A 20 33.95 5.69 -19.24
N VAL A 21 33.03 6.20 -20.03
CA VAL A 21 31.75 6.70 -19.57
C VAL A 21 30.92 5.58 -18.95
N THR A 22 30.87 4.42 -19.58
CA THR A 22 30.12 3.26 -19.05
C THR A 22 30.63 2.84 -17.68
N VAL A 23 31.96 2.82 -17.49
CA VAL A 23 32.58 2.49 -16.18
C VAL A 23 32.26 3.56 -15.15
N LYS A 24 32.34 4.86 -15.49
CA LYS A 24 31.95 5.94 -14.59
C LYS A 24 30.47 5.84 -14.19
N LEU A 25 29.57 5.57 -15.13
CA LEU A 25 28.14 5.41 -14.87
C LEU A 25 27.79 4.16 -14.04
N ALA A 26 28.72 3.21 -13.90
CA ALA A 26 28.55 2.05 -13.02
C ALA A 26 28.72 2.38 -11.52
N ALA A 27 29.36 3.49 -11.18
CA ALA A 27 29.52 3.92 -9.80
C ALA A 27 28.17 4.36 -9.17
N PRO A 28 28.02 4.26 -7.84
CA PRO A 28 26.82 4.73 -7.14
C PRO A 28 26.86 6.26 -7.04
N PHE A 29 26.30 6.95 -8.01
CA PHE A 29 26.12 8.40 -7.98
C PHE A 29 24.65 8.75 -7.71
N ASP A 30 24.42 9.94 -7.13
CA ASP A 30 23.11 10.57 -7.22
C ASP A 30 22.79 10.97 -8.65
N LEU A 31 21.50 11.18 -8.92
CA LEU A 31 21.00 11.45 -10.27
C LEU A 31 21.68 12.66 -10.94
N MET A 32 21.83 13.75 -10.20
CA MET A 32 22.36 15.02 -10.75
C MET A 32 23.85 14.91 -11.11
N THR A 33 24.63 14.30 -10.24
CA THR A 33 26.06 14.04 -10.47
C THR A 33 26.23 13.12 -11.69
N MET A 34 25.44 12.05 -11.78
CA MET A 34 25.47 11.13 -12.91
C MET A 34 25.15 11.83 -14.25
N LEU A 35 24.08 12.63 -14.29
CA LEU A 35 23.71 13.37 -15.49
C LEU A 35 24.79 14.38 -15.89
N GLY A 36 25.39 15.04 -14.90
CA GLY A 36 26.52 15.97 -15.11
C GLY A 36 27.73 15.29 -15.78
N GLU A 37 28.10 14.10 -15.30
CA GLU A 37 29.20 13.30 -15.85
C GLU A 37 28.92 12.86 -17.29
N VAL A 38 27.68 12.44 -17.60
CA VAL A 38 27.27 12.07 -18.96
C VAL A 38 27.39 13.26 -19.91
N VAL A 39 26.88 14.43 -19.52
CA VAL A 39 26.96 15.66 -20.33
C VAL A 39 28.40 16.07 -20.54
N ALA A 40 29.22 16.03 -19.48
CA ALA A 40 30.64 16.37 -19.59
C ALA A 40 31.39 15.46 -20.57
N ALA A 41 31.15 14.15 -20.45
CA ALA A 41 31.77 13.16 -21.34
C ALA A 41 31.29 13.30 -22.80
N ALA A 42 29.98 13.53 -23.01
CA ALA A 42 29.45 13.76 -24.37
C ALA A 42 30.02 15.01 -25.01
N LYS A 43 30.18 16.09 -24.24
CA LYS A 43 30.85 17.31 -24.70
C LYS A 43 32.31 17.07 -25.10
N GLU A 44 33.05 16.36 -24.25
CA GLU A 44 34.48 16.07 -24.50
C GLU A 44 34.67 15.22 -25.76
N VAL A 45 33.90 14.12 -25.88
CA VAL A 45 34.03 13.17 -26.98
C VAL A 45 33.60 13.80 -28.31
N LEU A 46 32.53 14.58 -28.32
CA LEU A 46 31.98 15.21 -29.50
C LEU A 46 32.62 16.59 -29.83
N GLY A 47 33.55 17.04 -28.98
CA GLY A 47 34.17 18.35 -29.12
C GLY A 47 33.16 19.49 -29.10
N ALA A 48 32.18 19.43 -28.18
CA ALA A 48 31.09 20.38 -28.13
C ALA A 48 31.21 21.34 -26.93
N ASP A 49 30.60 22.53 -27.07
CA ASP A 49 30.67 23.59 -26.07
C ASP A 49 29.73 23.36 -24.87
N ARG A 50 28.47 23.05 -25.16
CA ARG A 50 27.45 22.84 -24.14
C ARG A 50 26.67 21.54 -24.31
N GLY A 51 26.09 21.07 -23.21
CA GLY A 51 25.14 19.98 -23.24
C GLY A 51 24.09 20.15 -22.15
N SER A 52 22.96 19.50 -22.35
CA SER A 52 21.84 19.47 -21.39
C SER A 52 21.13 18.14 -21.43
N VAL A 53 20.52 17.78 -20.31
CA VAL A 53 19.64 16.63 -20.20
C VAL A 53 18.27 17.06 -19.66
N TRP A 54 17.26 16.59 -20.32
CA TRP A 54 15.85 16.79 -20.01
C TRP A 54 15.25 15.47 -19.59
N LEU A 55 14.58 15.42 -18.44
CA LEU A 55 13.87 14.23 -18.00
C LEU A 55 12.40 14.28 -18.41
N HIS A 56 11.89 13.17 -18.88
CA HIS A 56 10.46 13.03 -19.15
C HIS A 56 9.71 12.77 -17.86
N ASP A 57 8.70 13.60 -17.60
CA ASP A 57 7.71 13.43 -16.54
C ASP A 57 6.45 12.76 -17.12
N PRO A 58 6.19 11.47 -16.83
CA PRO A 58 5.05 10.74 -17.38
C PRO A 58 3.69 11.27 -16.89
N ALA A 59 3.65 11.92 -15.72
CA ALA A 59 2.40 12.41 -15.14
C ALA A 59 1.87 13.66 -15.86
N THR A 60 2.78 14.53 -16.32
CA THR A 60 2.44 15.78 -17.00
C THR A 60 2.69 15.74 -18.51
N ASP A 61 3.34 14.68 -19.02
CA ASP A 61 3.86 14.53 -20.40
C ASP A 61 4.75 15.71 -20.82
N GLU A 62 5.55 16.22 -19.87
CA GLU A 62 6.49 17.32 -20.06
C GLU A 62 7.95 16.85 -19.96
N LEU A 63 8.84 17.63 -20.50
CA LEU A 63 10.29 17.49 -20.38
C LEU A 63 10.80 18.57 -19.44
N VAL A 64 11.49 18.15 -18.39
CA VAL A 64 12.06 19.03 -17.36
C VAL A 64 13.56 19.10 -17.55
N LEU A 65 14.10 20.31 -17.66
CA LEU A 65 15.55 20.54 -17.73
C LEU A 65 16.18 20.28 -16.36
N GLU A 66 17.01 19.25 -16.27
CA GLU A 66 17.69 18.87 -15.01
C GLU A 66 19.17 19.32 -15.00
N VAL A 67 19.84 19.17 -16.12
CA VAL A 67 21.27 19.56 -16.24
C VAL A 67 21.44 20.48 -17.44
N ALA A 68 21.91 21.70 -17.17
CA ALA A 68 22.37 22.63 -18.17
C ALA A 68 23.37 23.62 -17.58
N THR A 69 24.30 24.10 -18.39
CA THR A 69 25.27 25.10 -17.96
C THR A 69 24.61 26.49 -17.95
N GLY A 70 24.31 27.03 -16.75
CA GLY A 70 23.90 28.43 -16.56
C GLY A 70 22.42 28.76 -16.87
N ILE A 71 21.50 27.81 -16.76
CA ILE A 71 20.05 28.00 -17.01
C ILE A 71 19.21 27.49 -15.82
N THR A 72 18.15 28.23 -15.50
CA THR A 72 17.13 27.83 -14.47
C THR A 72 16.27 26.67 -15.00
N PRO A 73 15.68 25.84 -14.13
CA PRO A 73 14.78 24.77 -14.55
C PRO A 73 13.67 25.26 -15.50
N VAL A 74 13.60 24.68 -16.69
CA VAL A 74 12.61 24.99 -17.72
C VAL A 74 11.80 23.72 -17.97
N ARG A 75 10.48 23.87 -18.19
CA ARG A 75 9.59 22.79 -18.63
C ARG A 75 9.16 23.03 -20.09
N VAL A 76 9.14 21.95 -20.86
CA VAL A 76 8.76 21.98 -22.27
C VAL A 76 7.77 20.84 -22.52
N ARG A 77 6.66 21.15 -23.18
CA ARG A 77 5.69 20.10 -23.57
C ARG A 77 6.29 19.23 -24.68
N ARG A 78 5.95 17.94 -24.62
CA ARG A 78 6.26 17.00 -25.68
C ARG A 78 5.69 17.49 -27.02
N GLY A 79 6.55 17.59 -28.05
CA GLY A 79 6.22 18.17 -29.36
C GLY A 79 6.61 19.63 -29.55
N ALA A 80 6.89 20.40 -28.49
CA ALA A 80 7.28 21.78 -28.57
C ALA A 80 8.81 21.93 -28.70
N GLY A 81 9.26 22.74 -29.62
CA GLY A 81 10.67 22.97 -29.86
C GLY A 81 11.43 21.72 -30.38
N LEU A 82 12.74 21.78 -30.42
CA LEU A 82 13.59 20.66 -30.87
C LEU A 82 13.59 19.52 -29.83
N VAL A 83 13.60 19.84 -28.54
CA VAL A 83 13.53 18.85 -27.43
C VAL A 83 12.23 18.07 -27.49
N GLY A 84 11.09 18.78 -27.54
CA GLY A 84 9.78 18.15 -27.58
C GLY A 84 9.52 17.38 -28.88
N ALA A 85 10.02 17.86 -30.01
CA ALA A 85 9.94 17.14 -31.27
C ALA A 85 10.74 15.82 -31.22
N CYS A 86 11.96 15.85 -30.69
CA CYS A 86 12.77 14.64 -30.47
C CYS A 86 12.06 13.65 -29.57
N ALA A 87 11.48 14.11 -28.47
CA ALA A 87 10.72 13.28 -27.52
C ALA A 87 9.48 12.64 -28.17
N ARG A 88 8.76 13.40 -29.00
CA ARG A 88 7.56 12.91 -29.70
C ARG A 88 7.90 11.84 -30.73
N ASP A 89 8.91 12.14 -31.58
CA ASP A 89 9.25 11.32 -32.74
C ASP A 89 10.20 10.17 -32.38
N ARG A 90 10.80 10.22 -31.18
CA ARG A 90 11.78 9.25 -30.66
C ARG A 90 12.93 9.01 -31.62
N ARG A 91 13.38 10.09 -32.30
CA ARG A 91 14.44 10.06 -33.29
C ARG A 91 15.45 11.15 -32.99
N LEU A 92 16.69 10.83 -33.27
CA LEU A 92 17.77 11.81 -33.29
C LEU A 92 17.44 12.95 -34.25
N ILE A 93 17.71 14.19 -33.84
CA ILE A 93 17.58 15.39 -34.65
C ILE A 93 18.95 16.07 -34.67
N ASN A 94 19.55 16.17 -35.85
CA ASN A 94 20.79 16.93 -36.13
C ASN A 94 20.45 18.21 -36.87
N VAL A 95 20.76 19.36 -36.26
CA VAL A 95 20.46 20.67 -36.81
C VAL A 95 21.79 21.42 -37.05
N PRO A 96 22.24 21.55 -38.31
CA PRO A 96 23.51 22.21 -38.63
C PRO A 96 23.46 23.74 -38.47
N ASP A 97 22.27 24.36 -38.61
CA ASP A 97 22.03 25.78 -38.33
C ASP A 97 20.71 25.95 -37.58
N CYS A 98 20.81 26.22 -36.28
CA CYS A 98 19.64 26.33 -35.40
C CYS A 98 18.73 27.50 -35.76
N TYR A 99 19.30 28.61 -36.23
CA TYR A 99 18.50 29.79 -36.61
C TYR A 99 17.75 29.63 -37.93
N ALA A 100 18.12 28.64 -38.74
CA ALA A 100 17.40 28.26 -39.93
C ALA A 100 16.28 27.22 -39.69
N ASP A 101 16.26 26.54 -38.55
CA ASP A 101 15.25 25.55 -38.22
C ASP A 101 14.02 26.21 -37.54
N PRO A 102 12.82 26.10 -38.12
CA PRO A 102 11.61 26.75 -37.57
C PRO A 102 11.18 26.21 -36.19
N ARG A 103 11.72 25.08 -35.73
CA ARG A 103 11.46 24.52 -34.41
C ARG A 103 12.35 25.11 -33.32
N PHE A 104 13.41 25.82 -33.69
CA PHE A 104 14.31 26.43 -32.73
C PHE A 104 13.72 27.72 -32.15
N ASP A 105 13.67 27.79 -30.81
CA ASP A 105 13.28 29.01 -30.10
C ASP A 105 14.51 29.78 -29.61
N PRO A 106 14.81 30.95 -30.19
CA PRO A 106 15.94 31.77 -29.80
C PRO A 106 15.74 32.54 -28.48
N ALA A 107 14.62 32.35 -27.78
CA ALA A 107 14.34 33.07 -26.53
C ALA A 107 15.40 32.78 -25.45
N VAL A 108 15.84 31.52 -25.33
CA VAL A 108 16.88 31.10 -24.36
C VAL A 108 18.24 31.76 -24.73
N ASP A 109 18.57 31.79 -25.99
CA ASP A 109 19.81 32.44 -26.46
C ASP A 109 19.79 33.95 -26.14
N ARG A 110 18.68 34.62 -26.42
CA ARG A 110 18.49 36.06 -26.10
C ARG A 110 18.58 36.33 -24.59
N ALA A 111 18.02 35.45 -23.75
CA ALA A 111 18.06 35.64 -22.32
C ALA A 111 19.45 35.38 -21.71
N SER A 112 20.19 34.41 -22.24
CA SER A 112 21.50 33.99 -21.72
C SER A 112 22.70 34.68 -22.35
N GLY A 113 22.52 35.44 -23.47
CA GLY A 113 23.58 35.99 -24.28
C GLY A 113 24.41 34.93 -25.04
N TYR A 114 23.95 33.68 -25.03
CA TYR A 114 24.58 32.57 -25.76
C TYR A 114 24.03 32.50 -27.20
N ARG A 115 24.83 32.04 -28.15
CA ARG A 115 24.40 31.79 -29.51
C ARG A 115 24.53 30.31 -29.88
N THR A 116 23.41 29.65 -30.01
CA THR A 116 23.34 28.25 -30.45
C THR A 116 23.49 28.22 -32.01
N ARG A 117 24.59 27.64 -32.49
CA ARG A 117 24.87 27.51 -33.93
C ARG A 117 24.32 26.21 -34.46
N CYS A 118 24.82 25.10 -33.97
CA CYS A 118 24.40 23.75 -34.36
C CYS A 118 24.02 22.93 -33.11
N MET A 119 23.17 21.95 -33.30
CA MET A 119 22.63 21.16 -32.19
C MET A 119 22.38 19.71 -32.60
N LEU A 120 22.76 18.80 -31.72
CA LEU A 120 22.39 17.37 -31.77
C LEU A 120 21.47 17.05 -30.63
N THR A 121 20.26 16.57 -30.92
CA THR A 121 19.23 16.25 -29.93
C THR A 121 18.89 14.76 -30.01
N LEU A 122 19.00 14.03 -28.90
CA LEU A 122 18.90 12.57 -28.85
C LEU A 122 17.85 12.15 -27.87
N PRO A 123 16.95 11.23 -28.21
CA PRO A 123 16.03 10.65 -27.26
C PRO A 123 16.79 9.68 -26.35
N LEU A 124 16.50 9.73 -25.06
CA LEU A 124 16.94 8.75 -24.08
C LEU A 124 15.83 7.71 -23.96
N ILE A 125 16.06 6.54 -24.54
CA ILE A 125 15.08 5.44 -24.61
C ILE A 125 15.65 4.24 -23.86
N ASP A 126 14.85 3.68 -22.97
CA ASP A 126 15.25 2.51 -22.20
C ASP A 126 15.10 1.19 -22.98
N HIS A 127 15.49 0.08 -22.38
CA HIS A 127 15.44 -1.25 -22.99
C HIS A 127 14.00 -1.77 -23.24
N LYS A 128 12.97 -1.09 -22.71
CA LYS A 128 11.54 -1.39 -22.95
C LYS A 128 10.92 -0.43 -23.96
N ASP A 129 11.73 0.29 -24.70
CA ASP A 129 11.30 1.32 -25.66
C ASP A 129 10.50 2.48 -25.00
N VAL A 130 10.77 2.77 -23.71
CA VAL A 130 10.16 3.89 -22.99
C VAL A 130 11.06 5.11 -23.06
N LEU A 131 10.48 6.27 -23.41
CA LEU A 131 11.18 7.55 -23.35
C LEU A 131 11.41 7.96 -21.90
N VAL A 132 12.67 8.06 -21.48
CA VAL A 132 13.06 8.52 -20.14
C VAL A 132 13.55 9.97 -20.12
N GLY A 133 13.90 10.52 -21.27
CA GLY A 133 14.37 11.89 -21.39
C GLY A 133 14.87 12.25 -22.79
N VAL A 134 15.55 13.39 -22.87
CA VAL A 134 16.23 13.88 -24.08
C VAL A 134 17.56 14.49 -23.69
N MET A 135 18.61 14.19 -24.46
CA MET A 135 19.92 14.83 -24.34
C MET A 135 20.14 15.78 -25.51
N GLN A 136 20.70 16.96 -25.25
CA GLN A 136 21.13 17.90 -26.27
C GLN A 136 22.60 18.21 -26.13
N ILE A 137 23.29 18.27 -27.27
CA ILE A 137 24.69 18.66 -27.36
C ILE A 137 24.76 19.83 -28.37
N LEU A 138 25.41 20.92 -27.96
CA LEU A 138 25.36 22.19 -28.66
C LEU A 138 26.76 22.66 -29.08
N ASN A 139 26.84 23.27 -30.25
CA ASN A 139 28.00 23.97 -30.77
C ASN A 139 29.27 23.12 -30.82
N LYS A 140 29.38 22.27 -31.84
CA LYS A 140 30.62 21.56 -32.13
C LYS A 140 31.73 22.61 -32.41
N SER A 141 32.91 22.39 -31.85
CA SER A 141 34.05 23.32 -31.95
C SER A 141 34.50 23.49 -33.39
N ASP A 142 34.60 22.38 -34.13
CA ASP A 142 35.00 22.37 -35.55
C ASP A 142 33.81 21.96 -36.42
N GLY A 143 33.17 22.96 -37.06
CA GLY A 143 32.10 22.75 -38.03
C GLY A 143 30.75 22.43 -37.41
N VAL A 144 30.10 21.39 -37.95
CA VAL A 144 28.79 20.88 -37.54
C VAL A 144 28.88 19.38 -37.22
N PHE A 145 27.89 18.85 -36.51
CA PHE A 145 27.85 17.42 -36.20
C PHE A 145 27.62 16.60 -37.48
N ASP A 146 28.44 15.57 -37.68
CA ASP A 146 28.38 14.66 -38.82
C ASP A 146 27.77 13.30 -38.42
N ALA A 147 27.75 12.35 -39.36
CA ALA A 147 27.17 11.02 -39.14
C ALA A 147 27.95 10.16 -38.14
N ASP A 148 29.26 10.37 -37.98
CA ASP A 148 30.08 9.66 -37.00
C ASP A 148 29.78 10.21 -35.59
N ASP A 149 29.61 11.53 -35.46
CA ASP A 149 29.13 12.19 -34.23
C ASP A 149 27.75 11.65 -33.79
N GLU A 150 26.82 11.49 -34.74
CA GLU A 150 25.49 10.93 -34.46
C GLU A 150 25.56 9.52 -33.89
N LEU A 151 26.46 8.67 -34.41
CA LEU A 151 26.64 7.29 -33.92
C LEU A 151 27.20 7.27 -32.50
N VAL A 152 28.24 8.09 -32.24
CA VAL A 152 28.84 8.22 -30.91
C VAL A 152 27.82 8.75 -29.89
N ALA A 153 27.11 9.83 -30.25
CA ALA A 153 26.10 10.44 -29.40
C ALA A 153 24.95 9.50 -29.11
N ALA A 154 24.50 8.70 -30.08
CA ALA A 154 23.46 7.69 -29.87
C ALA A 154 23.90 6.59 -28.88
N ALA A 155 25.16 6.16 -28.95
CA ALA A 155 25.70 5.19 -27.99
C ALA A 155 25.74 5.77 -26.56
N LEU A 156 26.19 7.03 -26.42
CA LEU A 156 26.20 7.73 -25.12
C LEU A 156 24.80 7.95 -24.57
N ALA A 157 23.83 8.34 -25.43
CA ALA A 157 22.44 8.50 -25.07
C ALA A 157 21.82 7.17 -24.54
N GLY A 158 22.14 6.05 -25.19
CA GLY A 158 21.74 4.72 -24.73
C GLY A 158 22.29 4.38 -23.35
N GLN A 159 23.57 4.65 -23.09
CA GLN A 159 24.18 4.45 -21.76
C GLN A 159 23.55 5.35 -20.70
N CYS A 160 23.27 6.60 -21.06
CA CYS A 160 22.57 7.54 -20.19
C CYS A 160 21.16 7.05 -19.82
N ALA A 161 20.40 6.55 -20.79
CA ALA A 161 19.06 6.01 -20.55
C ALA A 161 19.08 4.82 -19.59
N VAL A 162 20.01 3.87 -19.75
CA VAL A 162 20.18 2.73 -18.85
C VAL A 162 20.54 3.18 -17.44
N ALA A 163 21.48 4.13 -17.30
CA ALA A 163 21.89 4.65 -16.00
C ALA A 163 20.75 5.39 -15.29
N LEU A 164 19.99 6.21 -16.02
CA LEU A 164 18.78 6.89 -15.52
C LEU A 164 17.75 5.91 -14.98
N GLN A 165 17.49 4.86 -15.74
CA GLN A 165 16.52 3.84 -15.32
C GLN A 165 16.98 3.12 -14.06
N ARG A 166 18.27 2.77 -13.96
CA ARG A 166 18.83 2.16 -12.77
C ARG A 166 18.62 3.03 -11.52
N VAL A 167 18.92 4.33 -11.61
CA VAL A 167 18.72 5.26 -10.49
C VAL A 167 17.25 5.34 -10.09
N ARG A 168 16.33 5.46 -11.06
CA ARG A 168 14.88 5.48 -10.79
C ARG A 168 14.40 4.20 -10.13
N MET A 169 14.83 3.04 -10.60
CA MET A 169 14.47 1.75 -10.02
C MET A 169 15.00 1.60 -8.58
N THR A 170 16.24 2.01 -8.35
CA THR A 170 16.84 1.98 -7.00
C THR A 170 16.07 2.89 -6.04
N ALA A 171 15.74 4.11 -6.46
CA ALA A 171 14.94 5.03 -5.66
C ALA A 171 13.55 4.47 -5.32
N ALA A 172 12.88 3.83 -6.29
CA ALA A 172 11.58 3.20 -6.07
C ALA A 172 11.67 2.01 -5.09
N VAL A 173 12.74 1.21 -5.16
CA VAL A 173 12.97 0.11 -4.20
C VAL A 173 13.21 0.65 -2.79
N ILE A 174 14.04 1.67 -2.63
CA ILE A 174 14.31 2.29 -1.33
C ILE A 174 13.04 2.87 -0.71
N GLU A 175 12.21 3.55 -1.50
CA GLU A 175 10.95 4.11 -1.02
C GLU A 175 9.93 3.01 -0.67
N GLY A 176 9.86 1.94 -1.47
CA GLY A 176 9.05 0.76 -1.15
C GLY A 176 9.46 0.07 0.15
N GLU A 177 10.76 -0.10 0.38
CA GLU A 177 11.29 -0.66 1.62
C GLU A 177 11.04 0.26 2.85
N ARG A 178 11.12 1.57 2.64
CA ARG A 178 10.76 2.54 3.69
C ARG A 178 9.28 2.44 4.07
N MET A 179 8.40 2.46 3.08
CA MET A 179 6.96 2.34 3.29
C MET A 179 6.61 1.03 4.00
N ARG A 180 7.24 -0.08 3.58
CA ARG A 180 7.05 -1.38 4.23
C ARG A 180 7.43 -1.35 5.71
N ARG A 181 8.56 -0.75 6.07
CA ARG A 181 8.98 -0.62 7.48
C ARG A 181 8.01 0.23 8.29
N GLU A 182 7.46 1.31 7.72
CA GLU A 182 6.44 2.12 8.39
C GLU A 182 5.16 1.32 8.65
N LEU A 183 4.74 0.47 7.70
CA LEU A 183 3.61 -0.47 7.87
C LEU A 183 3.89 -1.54 8.92
N GLU A 184 5.10 -2.11 8.96
CA GLU A 184 5.51 -3.08 9.98
C GLU A 184 5.47 -2.46 11.38
N MET A 185 5.92 -1.22 11.55
CA MET A 185 5.81 -0.50 12.83
C MET A 185 4.33 -0.27 13.22
N ALA A 186 3.46 0.10 12.28
CA ALA A 186 2.04 0.26 12.54
C ALA A 186 1.39 -1.08 12.97
N ARG A 187 1.78 -2.19 12.33
CA ARG A 187 1.38 -3.55 12.74
C ARG A 187 1.77 -3.84 14.18
N ASP A 188 3.04 -3.58 14.56
CA ASP A 188 3.53 -3.86 15.91
C ASP A 188 2.74 -3.09 16.96
N VAL A 189 2.38 -1.83 16.68
CA VAL A 189 1.50 -1.03 17.54
C VAL A 189 0.12 -1.66 17.64
N GLN A 190 -0.51 -2.04 16.54
CA GLN A 190 -1.83 -2.70 16.55
C GLN A 190 -1.79 -4.03 17.32
N MET A 191 -0.81 -4.88 17.04
CA MET A 191 -0.66 -6.17 17.72
C MET A 191 -0.45 -6.00 19.23
N SER A 192 0.16 -4.91 19.67
CA SER A 192 0.33 -4.61 21.11
C SER A 192 -0.97 -4.25 21.82
N THR A 193 -2.02 -3.87 21.09
CA THR A 193 -3.37 -3.58 21.66
C THR A 193 -4.19 -4.84 21.89
N LEU A 194 -3.89 -5.93 21.19
CA LEU A 194 -4.54 -7.20 21.38
C LEU A 194 -4.07 -7.86 22.71
N PRO A 195 -4.91 -8.70 23.34
CA PRO A 195 -4.53 -9.38 24.58
C PRO A 195 -3.32 -10.30 24.35
N ALA A 196 -2.17 -9.94 24.93
CA ALA A 196 -0.98 -10.81 24.90
C ALA A 196 -1.19 -12.15 25.59
N ARG A 197 -2.07 -12.18 26.60
CA ARG A 197 -2.57 -13.37 27.29
C ARG A 197 -4.03 -13.17 27.62
N LEU A 198 -4.83 -14.20 27.37
CA LEU A 198 -6.23 -14.17 27.76
C LEU A 198 -6.34 -14.34 29.28
N PRO A 199 -7.30 -13.65 29.94
CA PRO A 199 -7.51 -13.82 31.37
C PRO A 199 -8.06 -15.22 31.70
N GLU A 200 -7.67 -15.73 32.84
CA GLU A 200 -8.28 -16.94 33.41
C GLU A 200 -9.60 -16.57 34.09
N LEU A 201 -10.68 -17.21 33.67
CA LEU A 201 -12.02 -17.00 34.25
C LEU A 201 -12.55 -18.32 34.78
N PRO A 202 -12.65 -18.51 36.10
CA PRO A 202 -13.12 -19.76 36.67
C PRO A 202 -14.49 -20.20 36.13
N GLY A 203 -14.58 -21.43 35.66
CA GLY A 203 -15.79 -21.98 35.04
C GLY A 203 -15.98 -21.64 33.56
N TYR A 204 -15.01 -20.98 32.94
CA TYR A 204 -15.04 -20.64 31.54
C TYR A 204 -13.71 -20.96 30.85
N GLU A 205 -13.79 -21.31 29.58
CA GLU A 205 -12.66 -21.40 28.67
C GLU A 205 -12.79 -20.25 27.62
N LEU A 206 -11.69 -19.54 27.39
CA LEU A 206 -11.63 -18.39 26.48
C LEU A 206 -10.61 -18.67 25.40
N ALA A 207 -10.96 -18.35 24.16
CA ALA A 207 -10.02 -18.32 23.06
C ALA A 207 -10.29 -17.10 22.18
N GLY A 208 -9.25 -16.56 21.57
CA GLY A 208 -9.34 -15.46 20.62
C GLY A 208 -8.22 -15.57 19.60
N SER A 209 -8.51 -15.21 18.37
CA SER A 209 -7.53 -15.12 17.30
C SER A 209 -7.78 -13.89 16.44
N PHE A 210 -6.70 -13.37 15.90
CA PHE A 210 -6.69 -12.32 14.90
C PHE A 210 -5.65 -12.66 13.84
N ARG A 211 -6.05 -12.68 12.59
CA ARG A 211 -5.19 -12.92 11.44
C ARG A 211 -5.50 -11.88 10.37
N PRO A 212 -4.66 -10.86 10.22
CA PRO A 212 -4.88 -9.84 9.21
C PRO A 212 -4.64 -10.40 7.81
N ALA A 213 -5.38 -9.88 6.82
CA ALA A 213 -5.19 -10.19 5.41
C ALA A 213 -3.93 -9.53 4.83
N GLU A 214 -3.60 -8.35 5.35
CA GLU A 214 -2.40 -7.57 4.98
C GLU A 214 -1.46 -7.41 6.20
N LEU A 215 -0.59 -6.39 6.18
CA LEU A 215 0.30 -6.11 7.32
C LEU A 215 -0.46 -5.58 8.53
N THR A 216 -1.51 -4.76 8.32
CA THR A 216 -2.41 -4.26 9.36
C THR A 216 -3.84 -4.58 8.97
N GLY A 217 -4.73 -4.79 9.94
CA GLY A 217 -6.12 -5.14 9.70
C GLY A 217 -7.12 -4.14 10.29
N GLY A 218 -8.33 -4.13 9.75
CA GLY A 218 -9.48 -3.39 10.27
C GLY A 218 -10.09 -4.02 11.52
N ASP A 219 -9.74 -5.26 11.82
CA ASP A 219 -10.28 -6.03 12.94
C ASP A 219 -9.55 -5.81 14.26
N THR A 220 -10.27 -6.06 15.35
CA THR A 220 -9.72 -6.16 16.70
C THR A 220 -10.59 -7.06 17.58
N TYR A 221 -9.99 -7.64 18.64
CA TYR A 221 -10.74 -8.23 19.73
C TYR A 221 -10.11 -7.90 21.08
N ASP A 222 -10.91 -7.95 22.12
CA ASP A 222 -10.45 -7.76 23.48
C ASP A 222 -11.21 -8.66 24.46
N LEU A 223 -10.49 -9.26 25.38
CA LEU A 223 -11.01 -10.02 26.52
C LEU A 223 -10.28 -9.55 27.78
N ALA A 224 -10.94 -8.72 28.57
CA ALA A 224 -10.32 -8.07 29.72
C ALA A 224 -11.16 -8.23 31.00
N LEU A 225 -10.52 -8.65 32.10
CA LEU A 225 -11.16 -8.62 33.39
C LEU A 225 -11.31 -7.18 33.88
N ILE A 226 -12.53 -6.87 34.34
CA ILE A 226 -12.90 -5.62 35.00
C ILE A 226 -13.64 -5.97 36.31
N ASP A 227 -13.89 -4.99 37.18
CA ASP A 227 -14.56 -5.22 38.48
C ASP A 227 -15.92 -5.90 38.35
N ARG A 228 -16.61 -5.75 37.23
CA ARG A 228 -17.95 -6.29 36.95
C ARG A 228 -17.96 -7.64 36.21
N GLY A 229 -16.79 -8.22 35.91
CA GLY A 229 -16.66 -9.47 35.17
C GLY A 229 -15.70 -9.38 33.97
N LEU A 230 -16.06 -10.03 32.89
CA LEU A 230 -15.25 -10.05 31.66
C LEU A 230 -15.83 -9.10 30.60
N LEU A 231 -15.07 -8.11 30.22
CA LEU A 231 -15.32 -7.32 29.00
C LEU A 231 -14.96 -8.16 27.77
N VAL A 232 -15.89 -8.23 26.83
CA VAL A 232 -15.76 -8.95 25.56
C VAL A 232 -15.96 -7.96 24.43
N VAL A 233 -14.98 -7.77 23.58
CA VAL A 233 -15.05 -6.88 22.42
C VAL A 233 -14.61 -7.66 21.18
N LEU A 234 -15.33 -7.51 20.10
CA LEU A 234 -14.89 -7.82 18.74
C LEU A 234 -15.34 -6.66 17.88
N GLY A 235 -14.47 -6.15 17.04
CA GLY A 235 -14.76 -5.01 16.15
C GLY A 235 -14.06 -5.17 14.84
N ASP A 236 -14.71 -4.68 13.78
CA ASP A 236 -14.22 -4.67 12.42
C ASP A 236 -14.59 -3.32 11.78
N ALA A 237 -13.57 -2.60 11.32
CA ALA A 237 -13.72 -1.30 10.67
C ALA A 237 -13.71 -1.43 9.16
N THR A 238 -14.60 -0.72 8.49
CA THR A 238 -14.68 -0.70 7.02
C THR A 238 -13.35 -0.43 6.34
N GLY A 239 -12.97 -1.33 5.41
CA GLY A 239 -11.75 -1.25 4.60
C GLY A 239 -10.55 -1.90 5.28
N HIS A 240 -9.37 -1.80 4.65
CA HIS A 240 -8.14 -2.44 5.09
C HIS A 240 -6.99 -1.43 5.24
N GLY A 241 -5.92 -1.84 5.92
CA GLY A 241 -4.72 -1.02 6.11
C GLY A 241 -4.71 -0.19 7.40
N ILE A 242 -3.85 0.84 7.46
CA ILE A 242 -3.55 1.59 8.69
C ILE A 242 -4.78 2.33 9.25
N ALA A 243 -5.59 2.95 8.41
CA ALA A 243 -6.65 3.81 8.90
C ALA A 243 -7.79 3.05 9.61
N PRO A 244 -8.30 1.89 9.11
CA PRO A 244 -9.17 0.99 9.88
C PRO A 244 -8.51 0.49 11.16
N ALA A 245 -7.23 0.07 11.12
CA ALA A 245 -6.49 -0.37 12.30
C ALA A 245 -6.46 0.68 13.43
N LEU A 246 -6.25 1.94 13.09
CA LEU A 246 -6.30 3.05 14.05
C LEU A 246 -7.71 3.27 14.60
N SER A 247 -8.75 3.12 13.77
CA SER A 247 -10.15 3.30 14.17
C SER A 247 -10.58 2.25 15.21
N VAL A 248 -10.26 0.97 15.00
CA VAL A 248 -10.57 -0.08 15.98
C VAL A 248 -9.73 0.04 17.24
N THR A 249 -8.48 0.47 17.13
CA THR A 249 -7.62 0.75 18.28
C THR A 249 -8.19 1.90 19.14
N GLN A 250 -8.67 2.97 18.50
CA GLN A 250 -9.35 4.08 19.18
C GLN A 250 -10.60 3.60 19.91
N MET A 251 -11.47 2.82 19.25
CA MET A 251 -12.66 2.23 19.85
C MET A 251 -12.30 1.40 21.09
N GLN A 252 -11.36 0.47 20.96
CA GLN A 252 -10.92 -0.41 22.05
C GLN A 252 -10.39 0.38 23.25
N ALA A 253 -9.57 1.41 22.99
CA ALA A 253 -9.03 2.26 24.06
C ALA A 253 -10.14 3.01 24.81
N MET A 254 -11.11 3.59 24.09
CA MET A 254 -12.26 4.27 24.70
C MET A 254 -13.10 3.33 25.55
N LEU A 255 -13.39 2.11 25.07
CA LEU A 255 -14.13 1.11 25.81
C LEU A 255 -13.40 0.69 27.09
N ARG A 256 -12.10 0.39 27.01
CA ARG A 256 -11.29 0.04 28.18
C ARG A 256 -11.31 1.14 29.26
N VAL A 257 -11.17 2.41 28.85
CA VAL A 257 -11.24 3.54 29.79
C VAL A 257 -12.63 3.69 30.39
N ALA A 258 -13.69 3.64 29.57
CA ALA A 258 -15.07 3.76 30.04
C ALA A 258 -15.41 2.71 31.09
N PHE A 259 -15.11 1.44 30.84
CA PHE A 259 -15.40 0.36 31.77
C PHE A 259 -14.52 0.38 33.03
N ARG A 260 -13.26 0.82 32.94
CA ARG A 260 -12.41 1.07 34.11
C ARG A 260 -12.95 2.16 35.03
N LEU A 261 -13.60 3.17 34.47
CA LEU A 261 -14.27 4.25 35.23
C LEU A 261 -15.67 3.87 35.70
N GLY A 262 -16.11 2.63 35.49
CA GLY A 262 -17.38 2.10 35.99
C GLY A 262 -18.61 2.49 35.15
N ALA A 263 -18.42 2.91 33.88
CA ALA A 263 -19.54 3.18 32.99
C ALA A 263 -20.43 1.93 32.83
N ASP A 264 -21.74 2.14 32.73
CA ASP A 264 -22.65 1.05 32.34
C ASP A 264 -22.53 0.77 30.83
N LEU A 265 -22.98 -0.41 30.40
CA LEU A 265 -22.83 -0.86 29.03
C LEU A 265 -23.59 0.01 28.02
N ASP A 266 -24.81 0.43 28.34
CA ASP A 266 -25.63 1.24 27.44
C ASP A 266 -25.03 2.64 27.26
N ALA A 267 -24.52 3.26 28.33
CA ALA A 267 -23.83 4.55 28.28
C ALA A 267 -22.51 4.43 27.52
N ALA A 268 -21.68 3.43 27.81
CA ALA A 268 -20.40 3.22 27.13
C ALA A 268 -20.59 3.03 25.62
N PHE A 269 -21.54 2.18 25.20
CA PHE A 269 -21.88 1.95 23.80
C PHE A 269 -22.28 3.24 23.09
N ARG A 270 -23.19 4.03 23.70
CA ARG A 270 -23.67 5.29 23.11
C ARG A 270 -22.56 6.33 22.98
N GLU A 271 -21.80 6.56 24.05
CA GLU A 271 -20.77 7.60 24.07
C GLU A 271 -19.62 7.27 23.12
N VAL A 272 -19.19 6.00 23.05
CA VAL A 272 -18.17 5.54 22.10
C VAL A 272 -18.67 5.67 20.66
N ASN A 273 -19.93 5.25 20.38
CA ASN A 273 -20.54 5.44 19.07
C ASN A 273 -20.55 6.92 18.66
N ASN A 274 -21.01 7.81 19.55
CA ASN A 274 -21.13 9.23 19.22
C ASN A 274 -19.77 9.87 19.00
N ARG A 275 -18.77 9.49 19.79
CA ARG A 275 -17.41 9.97 19.59
C ARG A 275 -16.81 9.49 18.27
N LEU A 276 -17.08 8.27 17.87
CA LEU A 276 -16.66 7.74 16.56
C LEU A 276 -17.39 8.47 15.42
N ALA A 277 -18.70 8.73 15.56
CA ALA A 277 -19.46 9.48 14.55
C ALA A 277 -18.97 10.93 14.36
N GLU A 278 -18.35 11.52 15.39
CA GLU A 278 -17.73 12.85 15.30
C GLU A 278 -16.34 12.83 14.63
N THR A 279 -15.62 11.73 14.75
CA THR A 279 -14.18 11.68 14.42
C THR A 279 -13.85 10.87 13.18
N LEU A 280 -14.68 9.87 12.83
CA LEU A 280 -14.46 9.07 11.63
C LEU A 280 -14.90 9.83 10.37
N PRO A 281 -14.24 9.64 9.23
CA PRO A 281 -14.75 10.05 7.93
C PRO A 281 -16.16 9.51 7.67
N ALA A 282 -16.97 10.23 6.90
CA ALA A 282 -18.40 9.93 6.69
C ALA A 282 -18.68 8.56 6.01
N ASP A 283 -17.68 7.99 5.35
CA ASP A 283 -17.73 6.69 4.67
C ASP A 283 -17.19 5.54 5.53
N ARG A 284 -16.85 5.81 6.80
CA ARG A 284 -16.26 4.82 7.71
C ARG A 284 -17.11 4.58 8.94
N PHE A 285 -17.19 3.32 9.29
CA PHE A 285 -17.86 2.85 10.50
C PHE A 285 -17.19 1.57 11.00
N ILE A 286 -17.57 1.13 12.19
CA ILE A 286 -17.04 -0.09 12.82
C ILE A 286 -18.21 -0.99 13.16
N THR A 287 -18.23 -2.21 12.64
CA THR A 287 -19.10 -3.23 13.19
C THR A 287 -18.48 -3.73 14.49
N ALA A 288 -19.25 -3.79 15.56
CA ALA A 288 -18.70 -4.15 16.86
C ALA A 288 -19.67 -4.91 17.75
N PHE A 289 -19.14 -5.94 18.40
CA PHE A 289 -19.76 -6.60 19.56
C PHE A 289 -19.08 -6.08 20.83
N ILE A 290 -19.88 -5.65 21.80
CA ILE A 290 -19.41 -5.18 23.10
C ILE A 290 -20.26 -5.84 24.18
N GLY A 291 -19.66 -6.71 24.99
CA GLY A 291 -20.34 -7.50 26.00
C GLY A 291 -19.67 -7.45 27.38
N LEU A 292 -20.48 -7.64 28.40
CA LEU A 292 -20.06 -7.82 29.78
C LEU A 292 -20.59 -9.16 30.30
N LEU A 293 -19.68 -10.09 30.54
CA LEU A 293 -20.01 -11.38 31.16
C LEU A 293 -19.82 -11.31 32.67
N ASP A 294 -20.92 -11.45 33.41
CA ASP A 294 -20.90 -11.72 34.85
C ASP A 294 -20.67 -13.22 35.07
N PRO A 295 -19.50 -13.63 35.58
CA PRO A 295 -19.19 -15.05 35.77
C PRO A 295 -19.90 -15.66 36.96
N GLN A 296 -20.45 -14.86 37.90
CA GLN A 296 -21.19 -15.36 39.07
C GLN A 296 -22.65 -15.61 38.71
N ALA A 297 -23.26 -14.64 38.00
CA ALA A 297 -24.63 -14.81 37.51
C ALA A 297 -24.70 -15.67 36.25
N HIS A 298 -23.56 -15.98 35.60
CA HIS A 298 -23.45 -16.67 34.32
C HIS A 298 -24.25 -15.99 33.21
N ARG A 299 -24.22 -14.67 33.20
CA ARG A 299 -25.03 -13.81 32.34
C ARG A 299 -24.16 -12.90 31.51
N LEU A 300 -24.39 -12.89 30.20
CA LEU A 300 -23.76 -11.98 29.28
C LEU A 300 -24.76 -10.91 28.81
N CYS A 301 -24.47 -9.65 29.12
CA CYS A 301 -25.19 -8.51 28.58
C CYS A 301 -24.37 -7.92 27.43
N PHE A 302 -24.99 -7.63 26.28
CA PHE A 302 -24.24 -7.12 25.12
C PHE A 302 -25.03 -6.16 24.26
N HIS A 303 -24.27 -5.31 23.56
CA HIS A 303 -24.68 -4.62 22.35
C HIS A 303 -23.91 -5.13 21.14
N SER A 304 -24.56 -5.12 19.98
CA SER A 304 -23.92 -5.35 18.70
C SER A 304 -24.30 -4.21 17.75
N GLY A 305 -23.31 -3.42 17.36
CA GLY A 305 -23.43 -2.41 16.34
C GLY A 305 -23.08 -2.98 14.97
N GLY A 306 -24.03 -3.61 14.29
CA GLY A 306 -23.81 -4.21 12.97
C GLY A 306 -23.04 -5.52 12.96
N GLN A 307 -22.40 -5.92 14.05
CA GLN A 307 -21.58 -7.14 14.13
C GLN A 307 -22.43 -8.40 14.19
N GLY A 308 -22.14 -9.37 13.34
CA GLY A 308 -22.74 -10.71 13.32
C GLY A 308 -22.03 -11.61 12.30
N PRO A 309 -22.30 -12.93 12.37
CA PRO A 309 -23.21 -13.64 13.25
C PRO A 309 -22.70 -13.77 14.70
N ILE A 310 -23.62 -13.66 15.67
CA ILE A 310 -23.35 -13.97 17.08
C ILE A 310 -23.94 -15.35 17.33
N LEU A 311 -23.09 -16.37 17.33
CA LEU A 311 -23.52 -17.77 17.43
C LEU A 311 -23.47 -18.26 18.86
N HIS A 312 -24.59 -18.74 19.36
CA HIS A 312 -24.73 -19.32 20.70
C HIS A 312 -25.17 -20.79 20.58
N TYR A 313 -24.25 -21.71 20.79
CA TYR A 313 -24.59 -23.11 20.89
C TYR A 313 -25.13 -23.40 22.28
N ARG A 314 -26.37 -23.93 22.36
CA ARG A 314 -27.07 -24.31 23.57
C ARG A 314 -26.86 -25.81 23.80
N ALA A 315 -26.11 -26.18 24.85
CA ALA A 315 -25.82 -27.57 25.17
C ALA A 315 -27.09 -28.37 25.56
N ALA A 316 -28.02 -27.71 26.26
CA ALA A 316 -29.26 -28.33 26.70
C ALA A 316 -30.18 -28.78 25.57
N THR A 317 -30.28 -27.99 24.50
CA THR A 317 -31.12 -28.23 23.30
C THR A 317 -30.36 -28.79 22.12
N ARG A 318 -29.03 -28.80 22.19
CA ARG A 318 -28.12 -29.18 21.10
C ARG A 318 -28.39 -28.38 19.81
N SER A 319 -28.69 -27.10 19.96
CA SER A 319 -29.01 -26.20 18.85
C SER A 319 -28.12 -24.97 18.88
N CYS A 320 -27.86 -24.43 17.70
CA CYS A 320 -27.11 -23.17 17.51
C CYS A 320 -28.09 -22.02 17.25
N GLU A 321 -28.23 -21.12 18.21
CA GLU A 321 -28.98 -19.87 18.05
C GLU A 321 -28.09 -18.79 17.45
N CYS A 322 -28.67 -17.90 16.61
CA CYS A 322 -27.99 -16.76 16.06
C CYS A 322 -28.67 -15.48 16.55
N HIS A 323 -27.97 -14.69 17.35
CA HIS A 323 -28.46 -13.39 17.79
C HIS A 323 -28.14 -12.33 16.73
N LYS A 324 -29.11 -11.44 16.50
CA LYS A 324 -28.98 -10.34 15.52
C LYS A 324 -28.31 -9.13 16.14
N PRO A 325 -27.69 -8.27 15.32
CA PRO A 325 -27.23 -6.95 15.77
C PRO A 325 -28.35 -6.15 16.45
N THR A 326 -27.98 -5.39 17.48
CA THR A 326 -28.92 -4.58 18.29
C THR A 326 -29.02 -3.15 17.81
N SER A 327 -28.02 -2.69 17.03
CA SER A 327 -27.89 -1.32 16.53
C SER A 327 -27.18 -1.30 15.17
N PHE A 328 -27.11 -0.12 14.57
CA PHE A 328 -26.25 0.16 13.43
C PHE A 328 -24.77 0.08 13.81
N PRO A 329 -23.84 -0.07 12.83
CA PRO A 329 -22.41 0.02 13.06
C PRO A 329 -22.02 1.31 13.79
N LEU A 330 -21.01 1.21 14.66
CA LEU A 330 -20.51 2.34 15.43
C LEU A 330 -19.88 3.40 14.52
N GLY A 331 -20.19 4.65 14.79
CA GLY A 331 -19.69 5.77 14.00
C GLY A 331 -20.53 6.11 12.77
N ALA A 332 -21.44 5.22 12.34
CA ALA A 332 -22.28 5.47 11.16
C ALA A 332 -23.24 6.64 11.35
N MET A 333 -23.76 6.82 12.56
CA MET A 333 -24.61 7.94 12.93
C MET A 333 -24.65 8.16 14.45
N PRO A 334 -24.90 9.39 14.93
CA PRO A 334 -25.05 9.65 16.35
C PRO A 334 -26.30 8.96 16.95
N LEU A 335 -26.17 8.45 18.16
CA LEU A 335 -27.26 7.82 18.93
C LEU A 335 -27.71 8.76 20.04
N VAL A 336 -28.95 9.20 20.01
CA VAL A 336 -29.59 9.96 21.11
C VAL A 336 -29.97 9.04 22.27
N ARG A 337 -30.44 7.84 21.95
CA ARG A 337 -30.81 6.79 22.90
C ARG A 337 -30.37 5.44 22.39
N THR A 338 -29.98 4.55 23.29
CA THR A 338 -29.77 3.14 23.02
C THR A 338 -30.96 2.33 23.46
N ARG A 339 -31.25 1.23 22.78
CA ARG A 339 -32.11 0.17 23.36
C ARG A 339 -31.34 -0.46 24.50
N PRO A 340 -32.03 -1.01 25.53
CA PRO A 340 -31.33 -1.78 26.56
C PRO A 340 -30.50 -2.92 25.95
N ALA A 341 -29.36 -3.21 26.59
CA ALA A 341 -28.52 -4.33 26.20
C ALA A 341 -29.29 -5.64 26.16
N VAL A 342 -28.99 -6.50 25.21
CA VAL A 342 -29.53 -7.86 25.18
C VAL A 342 -28.82 -8.71 26.22
N THR A 343 -29.58 -9.53 26.93
CA THR A 343 -29.07 -10.42 27.97
C THR A 343 -29.26 -11.86 27.56
N ILE A 344 -28.23 -12.68 27.68
CA ILE A 344 -28.28 -14.12 27.50
C ILE A 344 -27.70 -14.82 28.73
N ASP A 345 -28.33 -15.90 29.14
CA ASP A 345 -27.80 -16.77 30.19
C ASP A 345 -26.98 -17.88 29.51
N LEU A 346 -25.79 -18.13 30.05
CA LEU A 346 -24.92 -19.20 29.57
C LEU A 346 -25.06 -20.40 30.50
N GLU A 347 -25.56 -21.51 29.98
CA GLU A 347 -25.69 -22.79 30.74
C GLU A 347 -24.37 -23.59 30.63
N PRO A 348 -24.13 -24.55 31.56
CA PRO A 348 -22.96 -25.42 31.49
C PRO A 348 -22.87 -26.15 30.15
N GLY A 349 -21.72 -26.03 29.45
CA GLY A 349 -21.48 -26.59 28.13
C GLY A 349 -21.88 -25.69 26.95
N ASP A 350 -22.53 -24.54 27.22
CA ASP A 350 -22.84 -23.57 26.18
C ASP A 350 -21.57 -22.95 25.62
N VAL A 351 -21.60 -22.63 24.33
CA VAL A 351 -20.49 -21.97 23.60
C VAL A 351 -21.01 -20.75 22.89
N LEU A 352 -20.39 -19.60 23.12
CA LEU A 352 -20.56 -18.39 22.34
C LEU A 352 -19.38 -18.26 21.37
N LEU A 353 -19.70 -18.07 20.09
CA LEU A 353 -18.72 -17.83 19.03
C LEU A 353 -19.04 -16.50 18.34
N LEU A 354 -18.08 -15.60 18.35
CA LEU A 354 -18.10 -14.32 17.64
C LEU A 354 -17.06 -14.38 16.53
N LEU A 355 -17.40 -13.88 15.36
CA LEU A 355 -16.55 -13.93 14.15
C LEU A 355 -16.67 -12.63 13.39
N SER A 356 -15.56 -12.17 12.77
CA SER A 356 -15.63 -11.22 11.66
C SER A 356 -16.02 -11.91 10.35
N ASP A 357 -16.38 -11.15 9.35
CA ASP A 357 -16.85 -11.65 8.05
C ASP A 357 -15.79 -12.44 7.30
N GLY A 358 -14.50 -12.14 7.48
CA GLY A 358 -13.41 -12.90 6.88
C GLY A 358 -13.42 -14.41 7.19
N TYR A 359 -14.19 -14.88 8.21
CA TYR A 359 -14.39 -16.30 8.46
C TYR A 359 -15.40 -16.94 7.53
N TYR A 360 -16.52 -16.30 7.25
CA TYR A 360 -17.61 -16.89 6.46
C TYR A 360 -17.67 -16.39 5.03
N GLU A 361 -17.10 -15.22 4.73
CA GLU A 361 -16.95 -14.70 3.36
C GLU A 361 -15.66 -15.19 2.68
N TYR A 362 -14.83 -15.98 3.37
CA TYR A 362 -13.65 -16.57 2.75
C TYR A 362 -14.03 -17.42 1.54
N ALA A 363 -13.62 -16.98 0.35
CA ALA A 363 -13.96 -17.65 -0.89
C ALA A 363 -12.89 -18.68 -1.30
N ASN A 364 -13.32 -19.82 -1.86
CA ASN A 364 -12.43 -20.78 -2.48
C ASN A 364 -12.01 -20.29 -3.89
N ARG A 365 -11.15 -21.05 -4.58
CA ARG A 365 -10.70 -20.72 -5.95
C ARG A 365 -11.83 -20.66 -6.98
N GLY A 366 -12.97 -21.22 -6.69
CA GLY A 366 -14.17 -21.17 -7.54
C GLY A 366 -15.04 -19.96 -7.27
N GLY A 367 -14.71 -19.12 -6.28
CA GLY A 367 -15.51 -17.96 -5.86
C GLY A 367 -16.69 -18.32 -4.95
N GLU A 368 -16.77 -19.56 -4.43
CA GLU A 368 -17.76 -19.96 -3.45
C GLU A 368 -17.27 -19.56 -2.06
N GLU A 369 -18.10 -18.86 -1.27
CA GLU A 369 -17.84 -18.50 0.11
C GLU A 369 -18.02 -19.70 1.06
N PHE A 370 -17.29 -19.70 2.17
CA PHE A 370 -17.43 -20.73 3.20
C PHE A 370 -18.83 -20.72 3.80
N GLY A 371 -19.36 -19.56 4.11
CA GLY A 371 -20.74 -19.30 4.51
C GLY A 371 -21.03 -19.60 5.98
N GLU A 372 -21.97 -18.84 6.56
CA GLU A 372 -22.43 -19.04 7.93
C GLU A 372 -22.97 -20.47 8.23
N PRO A 373 -23.66 -21.17 7.31
CA PRO A 373 -24.14 -22.51 7.58
C PRO A 373 -23.03 -23.48 7.98
N ARG A 374 -21.91 -23.47 7.24
CA ARG A 374 -20.74 -24.32 7.55
C ARG A 374 -20.11 -23.97 8.90
N VAL A 375 -20.08 -22.69 9.28
CA VAL A 375 -19.61 -22.26 10.61
C VAL A 375 -20.50 -22.81 11.70
N ARG A 376 -21.81 -22.77 11.55
CA ARG A 376 -22.78 -23.34 12.51
C ARG A 376 -22.64 -24.85 12.65
N ASP A 377 -22.48 -25.55 11.52
CA ASP A 377 -22.29 -27.01 11.52
C ASP A 377 -20.99 -27.39 12.22
N LEU A 378 -19.90 -26.63 11.99
CA LEU A 378 -18.63 -26.82 12.70
C LEU A 378 -18.77 -26.62 14.21
N LEU A 379 -19.43 -25.54 14.63
CA LEU A 379 -19.68 -25.27 16.04
C LEU A 379 -20.50 -26.38 16.67
N ALA A 380 -21.56 -26.84 16.02
CA ALA A 380 -22.43 -27.92 16.52
C ALA A 380 -21.69 -29.26 16.56
N ALA A 381 -20.84 -29.58 15.62
CA ALA A 381 -20.08 -30.83 15.58
C ALA A 381 -18.97 -30.88 16.64
N ASN A 382 -18.36 -29.74 16.98
CA ASN A 382 -17.17 -29.68 17.83
C ASN A 382 -17.43 -28.99 19.19
N HIS A 383 -18.67 -28.77 19.59
CA HIS A 383 -19.04 -28.05 20.83
C HIS A 383 -18.43 -28.65 22.10
N GLY A 384 -18.07 -29.95 22.08
CA GLY A 384 -17.43 -30.65 23.18
C GLY A 384 -15.95 -30.37 23.36
N GLU A 385 -15.32 -29.82 22.33
CA GLU A 385 -13.88 -29.48 22.33
C GLU A 385 -13.59 -28.25 23.21
N THR A 386 -12.30 -28.06 23.55
CA THR A 386 -11.88 -26.84 24.26
C THR A 386 -12.08 -25.60 23.36
N ALA A 387 -12.23 -24.42 23.96
CA ALA A 387 -12.37 -23.17 23.22
C ALA A 387 -11.24 -22.96 22.20
N ALA A 388 -9.99 -23.30 22.55
CA ALA A 388 -8.83 -23.21 21.67
C ALA A 388 -8.90 -24.23 20.51
N ALA A 389 -9.34 -25.46 20.78
CA ALA A 389 -9.48 -26.49 19.74
C ALA A 389 -10.61 -26.17 18.76
N LEU A 390 -11.73 -25.61 19.23
CA LEU A 390 -12.82 -25.11 18.38
C LEU A 390 -12.32 -24.07 17.39
N LEU A 391 -11.56 -23.11 17.89
CA LEU A 391 -11.01 -22.04 17.06
C LEU A 391 -10.01 -22.55 16.04
N ALA A 392 -9.09 -23.42 16.45
CA ALA A 392 -8.12 -24.05 15.55
C ALA A 392 -8.82 -24.91 14.49
N GLY A 393 -9.85 -25.67 14.86
CA GLY A 393 -10.65 -26.48 13.94
C GLY A 393 -11.41 -25.65 12.90
N ALA A 394 -11.96 -24.50 13.30
CA ALA A 394 -12.61 -23.56 12.38
C ALA A 394 -11.63 -23.00 11.36
N LEU A 395 -10.45 -22.56 11.78
CA LEU A 395 -9.39 -22.08 10.88
C LEU A 395 -8.96 -23.17 9.90
N GLN A 396 -8.70 -24.38 10.38
CA GLN A 396 -8.29 -25.50 9.53
C GLN A 396 -9.37 -25.88 8.49
N ALA A 397 -10.64 -25.85 8.87
CA ALA A 397 -11.74 -26.13 7.95
C ALA A 397 -11.84 -25.11 6.84
N ILE A 398 -11.68 -23.81 7.16
CA ILE A 398 -11.68 -22.72 6.17
C ILE A 398 -10.46 -22.84 5.25
N GLU A 399 -9.25 -23.05 5.77
CA GLU A 399 -8.05 -23.23 4.96
C GLU A 399 -8.17 -24.43 4.01
N SER A 400 -8.76 -25.53 4.48
CA SER A 400 -9.01 -26.70 3.65
C SER A 400 -10.03 -26.41 2.53
N PHE A 401 -11.10 -25.68 2.84
CA PHE A 401 -12.10 -25.26 1.88
C PHE A 401 -11.56 -24.27 0.85
N ALA A 402 -10.73 -23.32 1.30
CA ALA A 402 -10.10 -22.31 0.45
C ALA A 402 -9.22 -22.92 -0.65
N GLY A 403 -8.63 -24.11 -0.41
CA GLY A 403 -7.81 -24.82 -1.40
C GLY A 403 -6.62 -24.00 -1.92
N GLY A 404 -6.05 -23.14 -1.05
CA GLY A 404 -4.95 -22.24 -1.37
C GLY A 404 -5.38 -20.96 -2.09
N ALA A 405 -6.65 -20.54 -2.00
CA ALA A 405 -7.06 -19.19 -2.32
C ALA A 405 -6.45 -18.19 -1.31
N GLN A 406 -6.14 -16.99 -1.75
CA GLN A 406 -5.59 -15.95 -0.89
C GLN A 406 -6.68 -15.40 0.04
N GLN A 407 -6.31 -15.16 1.31
CA GLN A 407 -7.15 -14.44 2.26
C GLN A 407 -7.42 -13.01 1.76
N GLN A 408 -8.68 -12.61 1.70
CA GLN A 408 -9.10 -11.32 1.18
C GLN A 408 -9.46 -10.33 2.28
N ASP A 409 -9.89 -10.82 3.44
CA ASP A 409 -10.27 -9.99 4.59
C ASP A 409 -9.67 -10.51 5.88
N ASP A 410 -9.68 -9.68 6.93
CA ASP A 410 -9.18 -10.01 8.25
C ASP A 410 -10.03 -11.12 8.88
N MET A 411 -9.39 -12.00 9.61
CA MET A 411 -10.06 -13.12 10.28
C MET A 411 -9.91 -12.98 11.79
N THR A 412 -10.99 -12.55 12.44
CA THR A 412 -11.03 -12.40 13.91
C THR A 412 -12.13 -13.25 14.51
N ALA A 413 -11.78 -13.97 15.56
CA ALA A 413 -12.74 -14.81 16.28
C ALA A 413 -12.51 -14.78 17.78
N VAL A 414 -13.62 -14.88 18.52
CA VAL A 414 -13.64 -15.05 19.99
C VAL A 414 -14.56 -16.21 20.33
N VAL A 415 -14.07 -17.13 21.16
CA VAL A 415 -14.82 -18.25 21.72
C VAL A 415 -14.90 -18.11 23.23
N ILE A 416 -16.11 -18.17 23.77
CA ILE A 416 -16.37 -18.22 25.19
C ILE A 416 -17.18 -19.51 25.46
N ARG A 417 -16.60 -20.47 26.16
CA ARG A 417 -17.23 -21.72 26.49
C ARG A 417 -17.42 -21.80 28.00
N ARG A 418 -18.66 -22.00 28.47
CA ARG A 418 -18.89 -22.31 29.84
C ARG A 418 -18.53 -23.80 30.11
N ALA A 419 -17.68 -24.06 31.07
CA ALA A 419 -17.28 -25.41 31.39
C ALA A 419 -18.52 -26.30 31.71
N PRO A 420 -18.56 -27.55 31.25
CA PRO A 420 -19.63 -28.47 31.63
C PRO A 420 -19.64 -28.70 33.16
N ARG A 421 -20.76 -29.11 33.68
CA ARG A 421 -20.81 -29.54 35.10
C ARG A 421 -19.92 -30.77 35.26
N PRO A 422 -19.10 -30.84 36.33
CA PRO A 422 -18.28 -32.00 36.62
C PRO A 422 -19.09 -33.27 36.81
#